data_abab91ae7f14a949ac009aca33c717df
#
_entry.id   abab91ae7f14a949ac009aca33c717df
#
_cell.length_a   1.000
_cell.length_b   1.000
_cell.length_c   1.000
_cell.angle_alpha   90.00
_cell.angle_beta   90.00
_cell.angle_gamma   90.00
#
_symmetry.space_group_name_H-M   'P 1'
#
loop_
_entity.id
_entity.type
_entity.pdbx_description
1 polymer ?
#
loop_
_entity_poly.entity_id
_entity_poly.type
_entity_poly.pdbx_seq_one_letter_code
_entity_poly.pdbx_strand_id
1 'polypeptide(L)'
;MSDRPEKRLDRRDFMIASTATAGASAALAVAAGTANAEGVTGASADSRSGTVYTGDIIQGKKVVSALDVNDLAPGQKHRLYFQGVEMPTGQHWHVSVTVAKGAKPGKRGVLVSGVHGDEMSSIHTVQTVMGRLDPGQMSGTVMAVTDVSRPALESLQRRWPNQGRGIDLIDMNREWPGNEKGATAPSRHAGLLFNRLLRPNADFAIDFHTGTTGFDVTAFNIGGMDVPEVKAMLELYPVGQIFDNHVYPGVLHNAFMDVGIPSFTPEIGAARVLDREMIPLFVEGTMNVLKHNGIIAGPMGRTGKDVAVFVGNSAFPILATAGGIVEHLVKLNDKVEAGQKVAIQRDSFGEVVAEYRSGVAGEITGQRSDAISEPGNPLVFILFNKATPDGDETYPE
;
A
#
# COMPACT_ATOMS: atom_id res chain seq x y z
N MET A 1 -17.02 46.05 32.31
CA MET A 1 -17.64 45.54 31.08
C MET A 1 -16.76 45.99 29.94
N SER A 2 -15.87 45.16 29.45
CA SER A 2 -15.04 45.44 28.29
C SER A 2 -15.11 44.21 27.38
N ASP A 3 -15.84 44.39 26.28
CA ASP A 3 -15.93 43.44 25.18
C ASP A 3 -14.54 43.23 24.58
N ARG A 4 -14.06 41.98 24.60
CA ARG A 4 -12.96 41.54 23.75
C ARG A 4 -13.56 40.67 22.67
N PRO A 5 -13.32 40.94 21.38
CA PRO A 5 -13.76 40.07 20.32
C PRO A 5 -12.98 38.76 20.33
N GLU A 6 -13.68 37.63 20.28
CA GLU A 6 -13.10 36.31 20.04
C GLU A 6 -12.42 36.29 18.66
N LYS A 7 -11.11 36.10 18.66
CA LYS A 7 -10.33 35.86 17.45
C LYS A 7 -10.63 34.46 16.97
N ARG A 8 -11.34 34.30 15.87
CA ARG A 8 -11.39 33.05 15.12
C ARG A 8 -9.97 32.75 14.67
N LEU A 9 -9.44 31.59 15.11
CA LEU A 9 -8.16 31.05 14.65
C LEU A 9 -8.33 30.64 13.17
N ASP A 10 -7.45 31.18 12.33
CA ASP A 10 -7.35 30.82 10.91
C ASP A 10 -6.63 29.45 10.78
N ARG A 11 -6.94 28.72 9.70
CA ARG A 11 -6.35 27.41 9.40
C ARG A 11 -4.80 27.40 9.41
N ARG A 12 -4.16 28.55 9.17
CA ARG A 12 -2.71 28.72 9.26
C ARG A 12 -2.17 28.68 10.70
N ASP A 13 -2.96 29.12 11.67
CA ASP A 13 -2.55 29.14 13.08
C ASP A 13 -2.59 27.73 13.69
N PHE A 14 -3.41 26.81 13.15
CA PHE A 14 -3.47 25.42 13.59
C PHE A 14 -2.25 24.60 13.12
N MET A 15 -1.72 24.87 11.93
CA MET A 15 -0.52 24.18 11.41
C MET A 15 0.78 24.62 12.10
N ILE A 16 0.81 25.82 12.72
CA ILE A 16 1.97 26.32 13.46
C ILE A 16 2.00 25.79 14.90
N ALA A 17 0.85 25.41 15.46
CA ALA A 17 0.76 24.90 16.84
C ALA A 17 1.20 23.43 16.98
N SER A 18 1.15 22.63 15.90
CA SER A 18 1.59 21.23 15.91
C SER A 18 3.07 20.99 15.71
N THR A 19 3.86 22.04 15.42
CA THR A 19 5.33 21.95 15.27
C THR A 19 6.13 22.46 16.48
N ALA A 20 5.47 22.88 17.57
CA ALA A 20 6.10 23.55 18.70
C ALA A 20 6.40 22.67 19.93
N THR A 21 6.33 21.35 19.85
CA THR A 21 6.71 20.44 20.94
C THR A 21 7.81 19.44 20.56
N ALA A 22 8.82 19.88 19.80
CA ALA A 22 10.09 19.15 19.70
C ALA A 22 11.16 19.97 20.40
N GLY A 23 11.48 19.55 21.63
CA GLY A 23 12.32 20.20 22.58
C GLY A 23 13.73 20.51 22.12
N ALA A 24 14.25 21.56 22.72
CA ALA A 24 15.63 21.95 22.68
C ALA A 24 16.57 20.78 23.00
N SER A 25 17.42 20.40 22.06
CA SER A 25 18.62 19.60 22.31
C SER A 25 19.75 20.13 21.43
N ALA A 26 20.83 20.40 22.10
CA ALA A 26 22.05 21.03 21.68
C ALA A 26 22.55 20.69 20.28
N ALA A 27 22.88 21.73 19.52
CA ALA A 27 23.63 21.67 18.29
C ALA A 27 25.04 21.09 18.54
N LEU A 28 25.30 19.90 17.97
CA LEU A 28 26.68 19.47 17.69
C LEU A 28 26.92 19.77 16.21
N ALA A 29 27.68 20.80 15.93
CA ALA A 29 28.16 21.14 14.60
C ALA A 29 29.12 20.04 14.13
N VAL A 30 28.68 19.18 13.23
CA VAL A 30 29.57 18.36 12.40
C VAL A 30 29.74 19.11 11.08
N ALA A 31 30.99 19.48 10.78
CA ALA A 31 31.36 20.13 9.54
C ALA A 31 30.93 19.29 8.35
N ALA A 32 29.92 19.76 7.62
CA ALA A 32 29.54 19.19 6.34
C ALA A 32 30.55 19.66 5.29
N GLY A 33 31.37 18.73 4.81
CA GLY A 33 32.13 18.94 3.59
C GLY A 33 31.15 19.15 2.42
N THR A 34 31.36 20.21 1.68
CA THR A 34 30.65 20.53 0.43
C THR A 34 30.91 19.43 -0.59
N ALA A 35 29.94 18.51 -0.75
CA ALA A 35 29.90 17.66 -1.92
C ALA A 35 29.19 18.44 -3.03
N ASN A 36 29.91 18.72 -4.12
CA ASN A 36 29.37 19.32 -5.34
C ASN A 36 28.21 18.46 -5.87
N ALA A 37 27.08 19.12 -6.10
CA ALA A 37 26.00 18.55 -6.86
C ALA A 37 26.45 18.47 -8.33
N GLU A 38 26.99 17.33 -8.74
CA GLU A 38 27.09 17.00 -10.15
C GLU A 38 25.71 16.64 -10.67
N GLY A 39 25.28 17.34 -11.71
CA GLY A 39 23.98 17.17 -12.34
C GLY A 39 23.76 15.72 -12.76
N VAL A 40 22.62 15.17 -12.38
CA VAL A 40 22.11 13.90 -12.89
C VAL A 40 21.68 14.11 -14.32
N THR A 41 22.63 13.99 -15.23
CA THR A 41 22.34 13.75 -16.65
C THR A 41 21.84 12.30 -16.76
N GLY A 42 20.75 12.14 -17.49
CA GLY A 42 19.98 10.92 -17.68
C GLY A 42 20.76 9.62 -17.55
N ALA A 43 20.36 8.80 -16.61
CA ALA A 43 20.81 7.42 -16.52
C ALA A 43 20.31 6.70 -17.77
N SER A 44 21.24 6.35 -18.64
CA SER A 44 21.01 5.47 -19.78
C SER A 44 20.44 4.16 -19.27
N ALA A 45 19.39 3.70 -19.95
CA ALA A 45 18.80 2.39 -19.74
C ALA A 45 19.85 1.27 -19.80
N ASP A 46 19.62 0.27 -18.90
CA ASP A 46 19.92 -1.14 -19.14
C ASP A 46 21.37 -1.58 -19.13
N SER A 47 21.94 -1.67 -17.93
CA SER A 47 22.82 -2.79 -17.62
C SER A 47 22.03 -3.76 -16.72
N ARG A 48 21.17 -4.63 -17.31
CA ARG A 48 20.59 -5.77 -16.59
C ARG A 48 21.74 -6.65 -16.15
N SER A 49 22.14 -6.52 -14.89
CA SER A 49 22.95 -7.55 -14.28
C SER A 49 22.01 -8.75 -14.12
N GLY A 50 22.34 -9.89 -14.76
CA GLY A 50 21.57 -11.13 -14.63
C GLY A 50 21.35 -11.55 -13.17
N THR A 51 20.72 -12.68 -12.95
CA THR A 51 20.48 -13.24 -11.61
C THR A 51 21.76 -13.46 -10.84
N VAL A 52 21.87 -12.91 -9.64
CA VAL A 52 23.02 -13.07 -8.74
C VAL A 52 22.63 -13.95 -7.57
N TYR A 53 23.16 -15.17 -7.54
CA TYR A 53 23.00 -16.09 -6.42
C TYR A 53 24.04 -15.80 -5.34
N THR A 54 23.63 -15.74 -4.05
CA THR A 54 24.56 -15.54 -2.93
C THR A 54 25.39 -16.79 -2.61
N GLY A 55 24.91 -17.95 -3.01
CA GLY A 55 25.45 -19.26 -2.63
C GLY A 55 24.69 -19.91 -1.46
N ASP A 56 23.87 -19.13 -0.74
CA ASP A 56 23.10 -19.64 0.41
C ASP A 56 21.90 -20.46 -0.04
N ILE A 57 21.52 -21.40 0.82
CA ILE A 57 20.30 -22.21 0.70
C ILE A 57 19.54 -22.13 2.02
N ILE A 58 18.31 -21.59 1.98
CA ILE A 58 17.43 -21.47 3.14
C ILE A 58 16.21 -22.35 2.90
N GLN A 59 15.93 -23.30 3.81
CA GLN A 59 14.81 -24.26 3.67
C GLN A 59 14.73 -24.90 2.27
N GLY A 60 15.89 -25.29 1.73
CA GLY A 60 16.01 -25.91 0.40
C GLY A 60 15.82 -24.99 -0.79
N LYS A 61 15.71 -23.66 -0.59
CA LYS A 61 15.55 -22.66 -1.64
C LYS A 61 16.82 -21.82 -1.76
N LYS A 62 17.24 -21.55 -3.01
CA LYS A 62 18.40 -20.70 -3.30
C LYS A 62 18.08 -19.25 -2.92
N VAL A 63 19.11 -18.52 -2.49
CA VAL A 63 19.06 -17.10 -2.18
C VAL A 63 19.67 -16.30 -3.33
N VAL A 64 18.99 -15.21 -3.71
CA VAL A 64 19.47 -14.27 -4.72
C VAL A 64 19.58 -12.86 -4.13
N SER A 65 20.56 -12.08 -4.57
CA SER A 65 20.70 -10.65 -4.26
C SER A 65 20.30 -9.74 -5.44
N ALA A 66 20.09 -10.33 -6.62
CA ALA A 66 19.44 -9.74 -7.79
C ALA A 66 18.75 -10.86 -8.58
N LEU A 67 17.63 -10.56 -9.22
CA LEU A 67 16.90 -11.53 -10.04
C LEU A 67 16.56 -10.93 -11.40
N ASP A 68 16.91 -11.63 -12.47
CA ASP A 68 16.29 -11.50 -13.78
C ASP A 68 15.46 -12.77 -14.05
N VAL A 69 14.14 -12.62 -14.14
CA VAL A 69 13.25 -13.76 -14.40
C VAL A 69 13.52 -14.45 -15.74
N ASN A 70 14.23 -13.78 -16.66
CA ASN A 70 14.61 -14.38 -17.94
C ASN A 70 15.64 -15.50 -17.76
N ASP A 71 16.45 -15.48 -16.72
CA ASP A 71 17.46 -16.54 -16.44
C ASP A 71 16.84 -17.83 -15.89
N LEU A 72 15.56 -17.78 -15.49
CA LEU A 72 14.87 -18.95 -14.95
C LEU A 72 14.37 -19.86 -16.05
N ALA A 73 14.34 -21.17 -15.79
CA ALA A 73 13.82 -22.15 -16.74
C ALA A 73 12.33 -21.95 -17.00
N PRO A 74 11.85 -21.97 -18.27
CA PRO A 74 10.44 -21.81 -18.61
C PRO A 74 9.60 -23.03 -18.23
N GLY A 75 8.28 -22.87 -18.19
CA GLY A 75 7.30 -23.90 -17.93
C GLY A 75 7.26 -24.42 -16.49
N GLN A 76 7.79 -23.68 -15.52
CA GLN A 76 7.85 -24.14 -14.11
C GLN A 76 7.66 -22.99 -13.11
N LYS A 77 7.38 -23.38 -11.87
CA LYS A 77 7.38 -22.48 -10.70
C LYS A 77 8.73 -22.55 -10.00
N HIS A 78 9.36 -21.39 -9.78
CA HIS A 78 10.58 -21.23 -9.01
C HIS A 78 10.24 -20.58 -7.67
N ARG A 79 10.88 -21.07 -6.60
CA ARG A 79 10.79 -20.50 -5.25
C ARG A 79 12.19 -20.16 -4.79
N LEU A 80 12.39 -18.90 -4.46
CA LEU A 80 13.67 -18.32 -4.09
C LEU A 80 13.48 -17.46 -2.83
N TYR A 81 14.58 -17.17 -2.17
CA TYR A 81 14.63 -16.05 -1.23
C TYR A 81 15.43 -14.90 -1.85
N PHE A 82 14.94 -13.68 -1.71
CA PHE A 82 15.72 -12.49 -2.03
C PHE A 82 16.38 -11.96 -0.75
N GLN A 83 17.67 -11.64 -0.84
CA GLN A 83 18.45 -11.07 0.23
C GLN A 83 18.17 -9.57 0.34
N GLY A 84 17.48 -9.16 1.40
CA GLY A 84 17.20 -7.77 1.72
C GLY A 84 18.29 -7.12 2.58
N VAL A 85 17.92 -6.08 3.31
CA VAL A 85 18.82 -5.35 4.20
C VAL A 85 19.31 -6.22 5.36
N GLU A 86 20.48 -5.88 5.91
CA GLU A 86 21.03 -6.53 7.10
C GLU A 86 20.18 -6.30 8.34
N MET A 87 20.06 -7.32 9.15
CA MET A 87 19.50 -7.29 10.50
C MET A 87 20.53 -6.71 11.48
N PRO A 88 20.10 -6.20 12.66
CA PRO A 88 21.03 -5.72 13.69
C PRO A 88 22.07 -6.73 14.13
N THR A 89 21.83 -8.04 13.90
CA THR A 89 22.73 -9.14 14.24
C THR A 89 23.70 -9.51 13.10
N GLY A 90 23.70 -8.76 11.98
CA GLY A 90 24.57 -8.98 10.82
C GLY A 90 24.07 -10.03 9.82
N GLN A 91 22.95 -10.69 10.09
CA GLN A 91 22.27 -11.53 9.11
C GLN A 91 21.41 -10.64 8.19
N HIS A 92 20.85 -11.21 7.12
CA HIS A 92 19.95 -10.49 6.23
C HIS A 92 18.48 -10.85 6.47
N TRP A 93 17.60 -9.90 6.30
CA TRP A 93 16.20 -10.18 6.06
C TRP A 93 16.05 -10.82 4.68
N HIS A 94 15.33 -11.93 4.63
CA HIS A 94 15.08 -12.65 3.39
C HIS A 94 13.58 -12.59 3.08
N VAL A 95 13.22 -12.15 1.87
CA VAL A 95 11.83 -12.14 1.42
C VAL A 95 11.54 -13.29 0.47
N SER A 96 10.35 -13.83 0.55
CA SER A 96 9.90 -14.97 -0.25
C SER A 96 9.53 -14.54 -1.66
N VAL A 97 10.16 -15.13 -2.66
CA VAL A 97 9.89 -14.88 -4.08
C VAL A 97 9.39 -16.14 -4.74
N THR A 98 8.22 -16.07 -5.36
CA THR A 98 7.68 -17.14 -6.22
C THR A 98 7.57 -16.64 -7.64
N VAL A 99 8.14 -17.35 -8.60
CA VAL A 99 8.06 -17.01 -10.03
C VAL A 99 7.36 -18.14 -10.76
N ALA A 100 6.22 -17.87 -11.36
CA ALA A 100 5.57 -18.73 -12.34
C ALA A 100 6.02 -18.28 -13.74
N LYS A 101 7.05 -18.94 -14.28
CA LYS A 101 7.57 -18.63 -15.60
C LYS A 101 6.89 -19.49 -16.66
N GLY A 102 6.13 -18.84 -17.55
CA GLY A 102 5.41 -19.51 -18.63
C GLY A 102 6.32 -20.26 -19.62
N ALA A 103 5.74 -21.26 -20.25
CA ALA A 103 6.43 -22.02 -21.31
C ALA A 103 6.68 -21.17 -22.56
N LYS A 104 5.94 -20.09 -22.75
CA LYS A 104 6.07 -19.17 -23.89
C LYS A 104 6.44 -17.77 -23.41
N PRO A 105 7.16 -16.96 -24.22
CA PRO A 105 7.42 -15.57 -23.90
C PRO A 105 6.12 -14.76 -23.85
N GLY A 106 6.14 -13.66 -23.11
CA GLY A 106 5.01 -12.75 -22.94
C GLY A 106 5.31 -11.69 -21.89
N LYS A 107 4.28 -10.95 -21.46
CA LYS A 107 4.40 -9.90 -20.44
C LYS A 107 4.80 -10.46 -19.07
N ARG A 108 5.36 -9.59 -18.24
CA ARG A 108 5.81 -9.89 -16.89
C ARG A 108 4.95 -9.10 -15.90
N GLY A 109 4.15 -9.80 -15.09
CA GLY A 109 3.39 -9.21 -14.00
C GLY A 109 4.11 -9.40 -12.67
N VAL A 110 4.15 -8.35 -11.85
CA VAL A 110 4.69 -8.37 -10.50
C VAL A 110 3.55 -8.17 -9.50
N LEU A 111 3.39 -9.11 -8.57
CA LEU A 111 2.40 -9.08 -7.51
C LEU A 111 3.14 -8.91 -6.18
N VAL A 112 2.81 -7.86 -5.42
CA VAL A 112 3.48 -7.57 -4.16
C VAL A 112 2.46 -7.56 -3.03
N SER A 113 2.81 -8.09 -1.87
CA SER A 113 2.04 -8.02 -0.64
C SER A 113 2.93 -8.09 0.59
N GLY A 114 2.38 -7.85 1.78
CA GLY A 114 3.15 -7.84 3.01
C GLY A 114 4.09 -6.63 3.13
N VAL A 115 3.79 -5.53 2.45
CA VAL A 115 4.41 -4.22 2.67
C VAL A 115 4.11 -3.75 4.09
N HIS A 116 2.90 -4.01 4.58
CA HIS A 116 2.55 -3.90 6.00
C HIS A 116 2.40 -5.29 6.61
N GLY A 117 2.85 -5.43 7.84
CA GLY A 117 2.96 -6.75 8.48
C GLY A 117 1.67 -7.26 9.13
N ASP A 118 0.59 -6.49 9.15
CA ASP A 118 -0.71 -6.87 9.68
C ASP A 118 -1.76 -7.20 8.59
N GLU A 119 -1.38 -7.19 7.30
CA GLU A 119 -2.32 -7.26 6.17
C GLU A 119 -2.40 -8.67 5.57
N MET A 120 -3.02 -9.62 6.28
CA MET A 120 -2.99 -11.05 5.95
C MET A 120 -3.80 -11.43 4.71
N SER A 121 -4.96 -10.78 4.47
CA SER A 121 -5.80 -11.07 3.30
C SER A 121 -5.08 -10.76 1.99
N SER A 122 -4.25 -9.70 1.96
CA SER A 122 -3.43 -9.34 0.81
C SER A 122 -2.43 -10.45 0.46
N ILE A 123 -1.72 -10.96 1.48
CA ILE A 123 -0.74 -12.05 1.34
C ILE A 123 -1.42 -13.32 0.81
N HIS A 124 -2.55 -13.70 1.43
CA HIS A 124 -3.27 -14.92 1.06
C HIS A 124 -3.88 -14.83 -0.34
N THR A 125 -4.32 -13.64 -0.77
CA THR A 125 -4.79 -13.40 -2.14
C THR A 125 -3.69 -13.70 -3.15
N VAL A 126 -2.50 -13.14 -2.97
CA VAL A 126 -1.35 -13.36 -3.85
C VAL A 126 -0.93 -14.84 -3.85
N GLN A 127 -0.87 -15.48 -2.68
CA GLN A 127 -0.57 -16.91 -2.57
C GLN A 127 -1.59 -17.77 -3.33
N THR A 128 -2.88 -17.41 -3.23
CA THR A 128 -3.97 -18.13 -3.92
C THR A 128 -3.88 -17.98 -5.43
N VAL A 129 -3.60 -16.76 -5.93
CA VAL A 129 -3.36 -16.52 -7.36
C VAL A 129 -2.20 -17.38 -7.85
N MET A 130 -1.05 -17.29 -7.18
CA MET A 130 0.14 -18.07 -7.55
C MET A 130 -0.09 -19.59 -7.48
N GLY A 131 -0.95 -20.04 -6.56
CA GLY A 131 -1.37 -21.44 -6.45
C GLY A 131 -2.08 -21.94 -7.70
N ARG A 132 -2.94 -21.10 -8.30
CA ARG A 132 -3.78 -21.42 -9.48
C ARG A 132 -3.04 -21.40 -10.82
N LEU A 133 -1.86 -20.78 -10.89
CA LEU A 133 -1.11 -20.67 -12.14
C LEU A 133 -0.48 -22.02 -12.52
N ASP A 134 -0.62 -22.40 -13.79
CA ASP A 134 0.09 -23.51 -14.43
C ASP A 134 1.09 -22.96 -15.45
N PRO A 135 2.38 -22.88 -15.12
CA PRO A 135 3.40 -22.34 -16.02
C PRO A 135 3.47 -23.04 -17.36
N GLY A 136 3.12 -24.33 -17.43
CA GLY A 136 3.06 -25.08 -18.69
C GLY A 136 2.08 -24.52 -19.69
N GLN A 137 1.04 -23.81 -19.24
CA GLN A 137 -0.01 -23.19 -20.05
C GLN A 137 0.12 -21.68 -20.20
N MET A 138 1.14 -21.06 -19.58
CA MET A 138 1.30 -19.60 -19.55
C MET A 138 2.17 -19.07 -20.68
N SER A 139 1.89 -17.82 -21.05
CA SER A 139 2.73 -16.97 -21.89
C SER A 139 3.21 -15.77 -21.06
N GLY A 140 4.53 -15.65 -20.89
CA GLY A 140 5.10 -14.61 -20.01
C GLY A 140 5.35 -15.10 -18.59
N THR A 141 5.40 -14.20 -17.63
CA THR A 141 5.85 -14.52 -16.25
C THR A 141 5.01 -13.79 -15.23
N VAL A 142 4.72 -14.43 -14.11
CA VAL A 142 4.18 -13.80 -12.91
C VAL A 142 5.17 -14.02 -11.77
N MET A 143 5.69 -12.93 -11.21
CA MET A 143 6.52 -12.94 -10.01
C MET A 143 5.73 -12.40 -8.82
N ALA A 144 5.80 -13.08 -7.69
CA ALA A 144 5.13 -12.66 -6.46
C ALA A 144 6.14 -12.54 -5.31
N VAL A 145 5.98 -11.47 -4.51
CA VAL A 145 6.66 -11.23 -3.24
C VAL A 145 5.59 -11.06 -2.17
N THR A 146 5.62 -11.89 -1.11
CA THR A 146 4.49 -12.00 -0.17
C THR A 146 4.79 -11.59 1.26
N ASP A 147 6.02 -11.22 1.58
CA ASP A 147 6.49 -10.88 2.93
C ASP A 147 7.52 -9.74 2.89
N VAL A 148 7.19 -8.67 2.16
CA VAL A 148 8.10 -7.53 1.92
C VAL A 148 8.65 -6.96 3.22
N SER A 149 7.78 -6.60 4.17
CA SER A 149 8.18 -6.08 5.49
C SER A 149 8.18 -7.21 6.51
N ARG A 150 9.10 -8.14 6.35
CA ARG A 150 9.17 -9.32 7.22
C ARG A 150 9.27 -8.99 8.71
N PRO A 151 10.05 -8.00 9.18
CA PRO A 151 10.05 -7.61 10.60
C PRO A 151 8.69 -7.15 11.12
N ALA A 152 7.93 -6.42 10.31
CA ALA A 152 6.59 -5.99 10.66
C ALA A 152 5.62 -7.17 10.70
N LEU A 153 5.71 -8.10 9.73
CA LEU A 153 4.91 -9.30 9.67
C LEU A 153 5.15 -10.23 10.88
N GLU A 154 6.40 -10.47 11.25
CA GLU A 154 6.76 -11.28 12.42
C GLU A 154 6.30 -10.65 13.75
N SER A 155 6.12 -9.33 13.77
CA SER A 155 5.61 -8.58 14.92
C SER A 155 4.09 -8.33 14.86
N LEU A 156 3.38 -8.81 13.82
CA LEU A 156 1.95 -8.59 13.57
C LEU A 156 1.55 -7.12 13.68
N GLN A 157 2.35 -6.23 13.10
CA GLN A 157 2.10 -4.79 13.12
C GLN A 157 2.30 -4.18 11.74
N ARG A 158 1.65 -3.03 11.50
CA ARG A 158 1.73 -2.33 10.23
C ARG A 158 3.15 -1.90 9.88
N ARG A 159 3.83 -1.24 10.81
CA ARG A 159 5.07 -0.52 10.57
C ARG A 159 6.31 -1.37 10.86
N TRP A 160 7.38 -1.12 10.12
CA TRP A 160 8.69 -1.73 10.35
C TRP A 160 9.30 -1.20 11.65
N PRO A 161 9.64 -2.05 12.63
CA PRO A 161 10.38 -1.64 13.82
C PRO A 161 11.84 -1.38 13.44
N ASN A 162 12.21 -0.11 13.34
CA ASN A 162 13.56 0.32 13.03
C ASN A 162 14.30 0.77 14.30
N GLN A 163 15.57 0.45 14.40
CA GLN A 163 16.40 0.85 15.54
C GLN A 163 17.10 2.18 15.23
N GLY A 164 16.37 3.27 15.45
CA GLY A 164 16.94 4.62 15.38
C GLY A 164 17.42 5.08 16.76
N ARG A 165 16.74 6.08 17.33
CA ARG A 165 16.98 6.56 18.71
C ARG A 165 16.05 5.85 19.70
N GLY A 166 16.11 4.55 19.75
CA GLY A 166 15.14 3.70 20.41
C GLY A 166 14.49 2.79 19.37
N ILE A 167 13.16 2.61 19.42
CA ILE A 167 12.42 1.91 18.38
C ILE A 167 11.55 2.92 17.62
N ASP A 168 11.92 3.18 16.37
CA ASP A 168 11.12 3.96 15.45
C ASP A 168 10.23 3.01 14.63
N LEU A 169 8.96 3.34 14.49
CA LEU A 169 8.01 2.59 13.68
C LEU A 169 7.86 3.27 12.32
N ILE A 170 8.54 2.73 11.30
CA ILE A 170 8.57 3.32 9.95
C ILE A 170 7.54 2.63 9.06
N ASP A 171 6.67 3.41 8.43
CA ASP A 171 5.75 2.91 7.41
C ASP A 171 6.53 2.60 6.13
N MET A 172 6.64 1.30 5.80
CA MET A 172 7.37 0.84 4.62
C MET A 172 6.75 1.39 3.33
N ASN A 173 5.44 1.66 3.32
CA ASN A 173 4.75 2.22 2.17
C ASN A 173 4.83 3.77 2.11
N ARG A 174 5.85 4.36 2.72
CA ARG A 174 6.31 5.74 2.56
C ARG A 174 7.79 5.81 2.17
N GLU A 175 8.43 4.64 1.99
CA GLU A 175 9.87 4.55 1.72
C GLU A 175 10.20 4.25 0.24
N TRP A 176 9.21 3.99 -0.63
CA TRP A 176 9.45 3.64 -2.03
C TRP A 176 9.77 4.86 -2.92
N PRO A 177 10.67 4.71 -3.92
CA PRO A 177 11.36 3.48 -4.34
C PRO A 177 12.52 3.09 -3.41
N GLY A 178 12.81 3.82 -2.37
CA GLY A 178 13.90 3.61 -1.44
C GLY A 178 15.26 4.04 -1.97
N ASN A 179 16.27 3.83 -1.14
CA ASN A 179 17.66 4.10 -1.50
C ASN A 179 18.55 3.05 -0.85
N GLU A 180 19.28 2.27 -1.65
CA GLU A 180 20.20 1.21 -1.16
C GLU A 180 21.27 1.72 -0.19
N LYS A 181 21.53 3.03 -0.19
CA LYS A 181 22.44 3.74 0.73
C LYS A 181 21.69 4.69 1.66
N GLY A 182 20.37 4.52 1.79
CA GLY A 182 19.49 5.36 2.60
C GLY A 182 19.86 5.40 4.08
N ALA A 183 19.29 6.35 4.81
CA ALA A 183 19.59 6.55 6.22
C ALA A 183 18.97 5.48 7.15
N THR A 184 17.86 4.83 6.72
CA THR A 184 17.12 3.84 7.50
C THR A 184 17.21 2.45 6.86
N ALA A 185 17.06 1.39 7.67
CA ALA A 185 17.01 0.02 7.15
C ALA A 185 15.79 -0.20 6.22
N PRO A 186 14.57 0.30 6.51
CA PRO A 186 13.44 0.23 5.59
C PRO A 186 13.72 0.87 4.23
N SER A 187 14.30 2.06 4.19
CA SER A 187 14.65 2.75 2.94
C SER A 187 15.67 1.96 2.11
N ARG A 188 16.68 1.38 2.77
CA ARG A 188 17.65 0.50 2.08
C ARG A 188 17.01 -0.77 1.58
N HIS A 189 16.10 -1.36 2.36
CA HIS A 189 15.37 -2.56 1.98
C HIS A 189 14.48 -2.31 0.77
N ALA A 190 13.72 -1.21 0.77
CA ALA A 190 12.92 -0.77 -0.37
C ALA A 190 13.79 -0.59 -1.62
N GLY A 191 14.94 0.10 -1.50
CA GLY A 191 15.87 0.31 -2.61
C GLY A 191 16.42 -0.99 -3.19
N LEU A 192 16.83 -1.93 -2.34
CA LEU A 192 17.29 -3.26 -2.78
C LEU A 192 16.19 -4.02 -3.53
N LEU A 193 14.99 -4.07 -2.96
CA LEU A 193 13.84 -4.73 -3.58
C LEU A 193 13.46 -4.07 -4.91
N PHE A 194 13.28 -2.76 -4.93
CA PHE A 194 12.81 -2.06 -6.10
C PHE A 194 13.80 -2.17 -7.27
N ASN A 195 15.08 -1.91 -7.03
CA ASN A 195 16.09 -1.86 -8.08
C ASN A 195 16.54 -3.23 -8.57
N ARG A 196 16.60 -4.24 -7.67
CA ARG A 196 17.24 -5.52 -7.98
C ARG A 196 16.27 -6.68 -8.16
N LEU A 197 14.99 -6.49 -7.79
CA LEU A 197 13.97 -7.54 -7.86
C LEU A 197 12.71 -7.10 -8.59
N LEU A 198 12.08 -5.98 -8.18
CA LEU A 198 10.73 -5.65 -8.62
C LEU A 198 10.73 -4.98 -10.00
N ARG A 199 11.32 -3.78 -10.11
CA ARG A 199 11.36 -2.97 -11.33
C ARG A 199 11.94 -3.73 -12.56
N PRO A 200 13.06 -4.46 -12.46
CA PRO A 200 13.64 -5.14 -13.64
C PRO A 200 12.73 -6.23 -14.22
N ASN A 201 11.78 -6.73 -13.44
CA ASN A 201 10.94 -7.87 -13.78
C ASN A 201 9.48 -7.51 -14.03
N ALA A 202 9.11 -6.22 -14.12
CA ALA A 202 7.74 -5.76 -14.25
C ALA A 202 7.48 -5.07 -15.60
N ASP A 203 6.45 -5.51 -16.31
CA ASP A 203 5.79 -4.76 -17.37
C ASP A 203 4.47 -4.15 -16.84
N PHE A 204 3.94 -4.66 -15.73
CA PHE A 204 2.93 -4.06 -14.87
C PHE A 204 3.07 -4.62 -13.45
N ALA A 205 2.53 -3.92 -12.46
CA ALA A 205 2.59 -4.35 -11.07
C ALA A 205 1.27 -4.14 -10.34
N ILE A 206 1.03 -4.95 -9.29
CA ILE A 206 -0.12 -4.84 -8.39
C ILE A 206 0.39 -4.95 -6.96
N ASP A 207 0.11 -3.91 -6.16
CA ASP A 207 0.51 -3.78 -4.75
C ASP A 207 -0.68 -4.04 -3.83
N PHE A 208 -0.77 -5.24 -3.27
CA PHE A 208 -1.92 -5.70 -2.49
C PHE A 208 -1.84 -5.28 -1.04
N HIS A 209 -2.90 -4.64 -0.57
CA HIS A 209 -3.07 -4.15 0.79
C HIS A 209 -4.40 -4.57 1.42
N THR A 210 -4.60 -4.18 2.67
CA THR A 210 -5.87 -4.21 3.40
C THR A 210 -5.97 -2.93 4.23
N GLY A 211 -7.09 -2.71 4.89
CA GLY A 211 -7.15 -1.79 6.02
C GLY A 211 -6.08 -2.12 7.07
N THR A 212 -5.86 -1.23 8.01
CA THR A 212 -4.89 -1.42 9.09
C THR A 212 -5.55 -1.91 10.37
N THR A 213 -4.77 -2.43 11.31
CA THR A 213 -5.28 -2.78 12.66
C THR A 213 -6.06 -1.60 13.26
N GLY A 214 -7.30 -1.85 13.64
CA GLY A 214 -8.21 -0.86 14.21
C GLY A 214 -8.95 0.01 13.19
N PHE A 215 -8.76 -0.22 11.89
CA PHE A 215 -9.47 0.50 10.82
C PHE A 215 -9.70 -0.40 9.60
N ASP A 216 -10.94 -0.77 9.38
CA ASP A 216 -11.34 -1.66 8.30
C ASP A 216 -11.77 -0.87 7.07
N VAL A 217 -11.58 -1.45 5.89
CA VAL A 217 -11.97 -0.86 4.61
C VAL A 217 -12.88 -1.79 3.82
N THR A 218 -13.53 -1.26 2.79
CA THR A 218 -14.29 -2.05 1.83
C THR A 218 -13.37 -2.84 0.90
N ALA A 219 -13.96 -3.64 0.01
CA ALA A 219 -13.26 -4.17 -1.16
C ALA A 219 -13.17 -3.06 -2.22
N PHE A 220 -12.01 -2.45 -2.41
CA PHE A 220 -11.84 -1.39 -3.41
C PHE A 220 -10.44 -1.38 -4.03
N ASN A 221 -10.28 -0.63 -5.11
CA ASN A 221 -8.97 -0.43 -5.75
C ASN A 221 -8.61 1.06 -5.72
N ILE A 222 -7.30 1.35 -5.63
CA ILE A 222 -6.72 2.70 -5.74
C ILE A 222 -5.83 2.75 -6.97
N GLY A 223 -6.03 3.73 -7.86
CA GLY A 223 -5.15 3.95 -9.01
C GLY A 223 -5.68 5.03 -9.94
N GLY A 224 -4.82 5.62 -10.75
CA GLY A 224 -5.15 6.70 -11.68
C GLY A 224 -6.00 6.22 -12.86
N MET A 225 -7.25 6.62 -12.92
CA MET A 225 -8.17 6.33 -14.02
C MET A 225 -7.85 7.10 -15.31
N ASP A 226 -7.00 8.11 -15.23
CA ASP A 226 -6.46 8.88 -16.36
C ASP A 226 -5.36 8.13 -17.13
N VAL A 227 -4.79 7.06 -16.54
CA VAL A 227 -3.81 6.19 -17.19
C VAL A 227 -4.53 4.99 -17.82
N PRO A 228 -4.61 4.88 -19.16
CA PRO A 228 -5.44 3.86 -19.82
C PRO A 228 -5.16 2.43 -19.41
N GLU A 229 -3.89 2.06 -19.22
CA GLU A 229 -3.48 0.71 -18.83
C GLU A 229 -3.90 0.39 -17.38
N VAL A 230 -3.79 1.37 -16.48
CA VAL A 230 -4.22 1.23 -15.08
C VAL A 230 -5.73 1.12 -15.01
N LYS A 231 -6.45 2.03 -15.68
CA LYS A 231 -7.91 2.00 -15.77
C LYS A 231 -8.42 0.65 -16.27
N ALA A 232 -7.83 0.13 -17.36
CA ALA A 232 -8.21 -1.16 -17.92
C ALA A 232 -8.06 -2.31 -16.90
N MET A 233 -7.01 -2.26 -16.06
CA MET A 233 -6.81 -3.27 -15.01
C MET A 233 -7.75 -3.09 -13.82
N LEU A 234 -8.00 -1.86 -13.37
CA LEU A 234 -8.93 -1.55 -12.27
C LEU A 234 -10.35 -2.04 -12.57
N GLU A 235 -10.84 -1.81 -13.80
CA GLU A 235 -12.19 -2.21 -14.24
C GLU A 235 -12.39 -3.73 -14.35
N LEU A 236 -11.32 -4.53 -14.27
CA LEU A 236 -11.38 -5.99 -14.32
C LEU A 236 -11.68 -6.65 -12.95
N TYR A 237 -11.75 -5.86 -11.88
CA TYR A 237 -12.09 -6.36 -10.56
C TYR A 237 -13.60 -6.24 -10.29
N PRO A 238 -14.26 -7.31 -9.79
CA PRO A 238 -15.67 -7.25 -9.40
C PRO A 238 -15.84 -6.65 -8.00
N VAL A 239 -15.32 -5.43 -7.78
CA VAL A 239 -15.38 -4.70 -6.52
C VAL A 239 -16.21 -3.44 -6.67
N GLY A 240 -16.89 -3.02 -5.59
CA GLY A 240 -17.91 -1.97 -5.64
C GLY A 240 -17.35 -0.54 -5.67
N GLN A 241 -16.06 -0.34 -5.40
CA GLN A 241 -15.49 1.00 -5.29
C GLN A 241 -14.13 1.09 -5.98
N ILE A 242 -13.86 2.24 -6.61
CA ILE A 242 -12.55 2.63 -7.13
C ILE A 242 -12.24 4.02 -6.60
N PHE A 243 -11.09 4.18 -5.94
CA PHE A 243 -10.54 5.47 -5.60
C PHE A 243 -9.60 5.92 -6.72
N ASP A 244 -10.08 6.85 -7.54
CA ASP A 244 -9.31 7.46 -8.64
C ASP A 244 -8.29 8.43 -8.06
N ASN A 245 -7.14 7.90 -7.66
CA ASN A 245 -6.05 8.67 -7.09
C ASN A 245 -4.72 7.94 -7.30
N HIS A 246 -3.66 8.72 -7.57
CA HIS A 246 -2.29 8.21 -7.73
C HIS A 246 -1.24 9.08 -7.03
N VAL A 247 -1.67 10.02 -6.19
CA VAL A 247 -0.79 11.08 -5.67
C VAL A 247 -0.36 10.82 -4.23
N TYR A 248 0.21 9.64 -3.97
CA TYR A 248 0.83 9.37 -2.67
C TYR A 248 2.34 9.18 -2.81
N PRO A 249 3.17 10.18 -2.41
CA PRO A 249 4.62 10.02 -2.39
C PRO A 249 5.04 8.85 -1.51
N GLY A 250 6.00 8.06 -1.99
CA GLY A 250 6.60 6.99 -1.21
C GLY A 250 5.81 5.68 -1.16
N VAL A 251 4.64 5.58 -1.82
CA VAL A 251 3.93 4.29 -1.96
C VAL A 251 4.46 3.49 -3.15
N LEU A 252 4.35 2.16 -3.06
CA LEU A 252 4.98 1.28 -4.05
C LEU A 252 4.37 1.42 -5.45
N HIS A 253 3.03 1.49 -5.57
CA HIS A 253 2.43 1.60 -6.89
C HIS A 253 2.85 2.90 -7.62
N ASN A 254 3.00 4.02 -6.91
CA ASN A 254 3.53 5.26 -7.50
C ASN A 254 4.98 5.12 -7.92
N ALA A 255 5.82 4.45 -7.13
CA ALA A 255 7.21 4.20 -7.51
C ALA A 255 7.32 3.43 -8.83
N PHE A 256 6.40 2.52 -9.12
CA PHE A 256 6.30 1.87 -10.43
C PHE A 256 5.81 2.84 -11.51
N MET A 257 4.77 3.63 -11.22
CA MET A 257 4.23 4.63 -12.14
C MET A 257 5.28 5.68 -12.53
N ASP A 258 6.09 6.14 -11.59
CA ASP A 258 7.17 7.12 -11.81
C ASP A 258 8.24 6.63 -12.79
N VAL A 259 8.36 5.33 -12.99
CA VAL A 259 9.29 4.70 -13.95
C VAL A 259 8.58 4.12 -15.17
N GLY A 260 7.30 4.50 -15.38
CA GLY A 260 6.51 4.12 -16.56
C GLY A 260 5.98 2.68 -16.53
N ILE A 261 5.86 2.06 -15.37
CA ILE A 261 5.28 0.73 -15.20
C ILE A 261 3.87 0.88 -14.65
N PRO A 262 2.80 0.53 -15.40
CA PRO A 262 1.43 0.62 -14.93
C PRO A 262 1.21 -0.17 -13.64
N SER A 263 0.69 0.49 -12.60
CA SER A 263 0.51 -0.12 -11.28
C SER A 263 -0.68 0.49 -10.54
N PHE A 264 -1.25 -0.28 -9.61
CA PHE A 264 -2.35 0.13 -8.75
C PHE A 264 -2.38 -0.72 -7.47
N THR A 265 -3.23 -0.31 -6.51
CA THR A 265 -3.36 -0.97 -5.20
C THR A 265 -4.77 -1.51 -4.98
N PRO A 266 -4.97 -2.83 -4.84
CA PRO A 266 -6.15 -3.43 -4.25
C PRO A 266 -6.13 -3.35 -2.72
N GLU A 267 -7.27 -2.99 -2.12
CA GLU A 267 -7.51 -2.94 -0.68
C GLU A 267 -8.55 -3.98 -0.25
N ILE A 268 -8.19 -4.92 0.61
CA ILE A 268 -8.92 -6.17 0.85
C ILE A 268 -9.42 -6.24 2.30
N GLY A 269 -10.38 -5.40 2.67
CA GLY A 269 -11.07 -5.48 3.97
C GLY A 269 -10.18 -5.19 5.17
N ALA A 270 -10.34 -5.98 6.22
CA ALA A 270 -9.71 -5.75 7.52
C ALA A 270 -8.29 -6.35 7.63
N ALA A 271 -7.47 -5.73 8.49
CA ALA A 271 -6.18 -6.29 8.90
C ALA A 271 -6.34 -7.54 9.79
N ARG A 272 -5.27 -8.33 9.90
CA ARG A 272 -5.12 -9.50 10.80
C ARG A 272 -6.11 -10.64 10.59
N VAL A 273 -6.89 -10.61 9.52
CA VAL A 273 -7.86 -11.65 9.19
C VAL A 273 -7.63 -12.19 7.79
N LEU A 274 -8.19 -13.37 7.51
CA LEU A 274 -8.37 -13.89 6.16
C LEU A 274 -9.84 -13.70 5.79
N ASP A 275 -10.14 -12.63 5.07
CA ASP A 275 -11.50 -12.32 4.65
C ASP A 275 -11.96 -13.28 3.55
N ARG A 276 -12.88 -14.20 3.92
CA ARG A 276 -13.35 -15.28 3.04
C ARG A 276 -14.31 -14.80 1.96
N GLU A 277 -14.87 -13.62 2.10
CA GLU A 277 -15.81 -13.03 1.14
C GLU A 277 -15.06 -12.14 0.14
N MET A 278 -14.11 -11.34 0.61
CA MET A 278 -13.39 -10.40 -0.24
C MET A 278 -12.23 -11.05 -1.01
N ILE A 279 -11.44 -11.93 -0.40
CA ILE A 279 -10.31 -12.60 -1.07
C ILE A 279 -10.70 -13.19 -2.44
N PRO A 280 -11.83 -13.92 -2.60
CA PRO A 280 -12.23 -14.46 -3.90
C PRO A 280 -12.43 -13.39 -4.98
N LEU A 281 -12.92 -12.20 -4.64
CA LEU A 281 -13.14 -11.10 -5.58
C LEU A 281 -11.79 -10.60 -6.15
N PHE A 282 -10.80 -10.45 -5.28
CA PHE A 282 -9.48 -9.99 -5.70
C PHE A 282 -8.67 -11.07 -6.44
N VAL A 283 -8.85 -12.33 -6.07
CA VAL A 283 -8.29 -13.45 -6.86
C VAL A 283 -8.91 -13.47 -8.26
N GLU A 284 -10.24 -13.31 -8.39
CA GLU A 284 -10.94 -13.27 -9.68
C GLU A 284 -10.46 -12.08 -10.52
N GLY A 285 -10.41 -10.88 -9.95
CA GLY A 285 -9.93 -9.67 -10.62
C GLY A 285 -8.48 -9.81 -11.09
N THR A 286 -7.60 -10.31 -10.24
CA THR A 286 -6.18 -10.55 -10.62
C THR A 286 -6.06 -11.56 -11.75
N MET A 287 -6.82 -12.66 -11.70
CA MET A 287 -6.84 -13.63 -12.80
C MET A 287 -7.37 -13.00 -14.10
N ASN A 288 -8.33 -12.06 -14.03
CA ASN A 288 -8.79 -11.29 -15.17
C ASN A 288 -7.69 -10.38 -15.73
N VAL A 289 -6.93 -9.70 -14.87
CA VAL A 289 -5.78 -8.89 -15.28
C VAL A 289 -4.71 -9.74 -15.99
N LEU A 290 -4.44 -10.95 -15.51
CA LEU A 290 -3.50 -11.86 -16.16
C LEU A 290 -3.99 -12.33 -17.54
N LYS A 291 -5.31 -12.57 -17.70
CA LYS A 291 -5.94 -12.89 -19.00
C LYS A 291 -5.88 -11.70 -19.95
N HIS A 292 -6.23 -10.50 -19.47
CA HIS A 292 -6.18 -9.26 -20.25
C HIS A 292 -4.77 -8.99 -20.80
N ASN A 293 -3.74 -9.28 -20.00
CA ASN A 293 -2.35 -9.15 -20.40
C ASN A 293 -1.80 -10.34 -21.22
N GLY A 294 -2.64 -11.33 -21.54
CA GLY A 294 -2.28 -12.48 -22.35
C GLY A 294 -1.34 -13.47 -21.66
N ILE A 295 -1.20 -13.40 -20.34
CA ILE A 295 -0.33 -14.31 -19.56
C ILE A 295 -0.99 -15.68 -19.40
N ILE A 296 -2.30 -15.72 -19.16
CA ILE A 296 -3.09 -16.95 -19.09
C ILE A 296 -4.25 -16.89 -20.06
N ALA A 297 -4.66 -18.05 -20.56
CA ALA A 297 -5.85 -18.17 -21.42
C ALA A 297 -7.12 -18.39 -20.59
N GLY A 298 -8.27 -18.19 -21.21
CA GLY A 298 -9.58 -18.49 -20.66
C GLY A 298 -10.55 -17.30 -20.71
N PRO A 299 -11.85 -17.53 -20.44
CA PRO A 299 -12.84 -16.47 -20.41
C PRO A 299 -12.60 -15.55 -19.21
N MET A 300 -13.00 -14.28 -19.34
CA MET A 300 -13.03 -13.36 -18.21
C MET A 300 -14.02 -13.88 -17.16
N GLY A 301 -13.69 -13.72 -15.89
CA GLY A 301 -14.62 -13.81 -14.78
C GLY A 301 -15.46 -12.54 -14.67
N ARG A 302 -16.15 -12.36 -13.55
CA ARG A 302 -16.85 -11.11 -13.23
C ARG A 302 -15.84 -9.94 -13.21
N THR A 303 -16.31 -8.76 -13.55
CA THR A 303 -15.56 -7.52 -13.64
C THR A 303 -16.36 -6.38 -12.99
N GLY A 304 -15.85 -5.17 -12.98
CA GLY A 304 -16.59 -3.99 -12.56
C GLY A 304 -17.88 -3.74 -13.33
N LYS A 305 -18.04 -4.33 -14.53
CA LYS A 305 -19.30 -4.27 -15.32
C LYS A 305 -20.41 -5.13 -14.74
N ASP A 306 -20.07 -6.10 -13.92
CA ASP A 306 -21.03 -7.06 -13.33
C ASP A 306 -21.48 -6.63 -11.92
N VAL A 307 -20.98 -5.50 -11.43
CA VAL A 307 -21.31 -4.90 -10.13
C VAL A 307 -21.55 -3.40 -10.27
N ALA A 308 -22.24 -2.80 -9.30
CA ALA A 308 -22.40 -1.35 -9.26
C ALA A 308 -21.11 -0.73 -8.69
N VAL A 309 -20.27 -0.14 -9.54
CA VAL A 309 -19.01 0.50 -9.13
C VAL A 309 -19.23 1.99 -8.87
N PHE A 310 -18.89 2.44 -7.68
CA PHE A 310 -18.74 3.86 -7.38
C PHE A 310 -17.28 4.25 -7.60
N VAL A 311 -17.04 5.25 -8.45
CA VAL A 311 -15.73 5.85 -8.66
C VAL A 311 -15.70 7.19 -7.99
N GLY A 312 -14.86 7.36 -6.97
CA GLY A 312 -14.62 8.64 -6.30
C GLY A 312 -13.18 9.09 -6.51
N ASN A 313 -12.99 10.41 -6.58
CA ASN A 313 -11.66 10.99 -6.78
C ASN A 313 -11.09 11.67 -5.52
N SER A 314 -11.82 11.63 -4.43
CA SER A 314 -11.43 12.24 -3.16
C SER A 314 -11.97 11.42 -1.98
N ALA A 315 -11.27 11.47 -0.85
CA ALA A 315 -11.72 10.87 0.39
C ALA A 315 -11.90 11.94 1.46
N PHE A 316 -13.02 11.89 2.19
CA PHE A 316 -13.33 12.80 3.29
C PHE A 316 -13.17 12.07 4.63
N PRO A 317 -12.13 12.40 5.42
CA PRO A 317 -11.96 11.84 6.75
C PRO A 317 -12.87 12.51 7.77
N ILE A 318 -13.52 11.72 8.61
CA ILE A 318 -14.18 12.19 9.82
C ILE A 318 -13.30 11.80 10.99
N LEU A 319 -12.71 12.81 11.64
CA LEU A 319 -11.79 12.62 12.74
C LEU A 319 -12.49 12.80 14.09
N ALA A 320 -12.11 12.00 15.08
CA ALA A 320 -12.57 12.18 16.46
C ALA A 320 -12.14 13.55 17.01
N THR A 321 -13.06 14.21 17.71
CA THR A 321 -12.79 15.49 18.41
C THR A 321 -12.75 15.32 19.93
N ALA A 322 -13.15 14.14 20.43
CA ALA A 322 -13.15 13.78 21.84
C ALA A 322 -12.55 12.39 22.05
N GLY A 323 -12.24 12.05 23.29
CA GLY A 323 -11.93 10.67 23.70
C GLY A 323 -13.19 9.90 24.09
N GLY A 324 -13.20 8.57 23.87
CA GLY A 324 -14.29 7.72 24.35
C GLY A 324 -14.68 6.59 23.41
N ILE A 325 -15.79 5.93 23.75
CA ILE A 325 -16.33 4.80 23.00
C ILE A 325 -17.07 5.31 21.77
N VAL A 326 -16.76 4.75 20.62
CA VAL A 326 -17.34 5.12 19.31
C VAL A 326 -18.45 4.15 18.94
N GLU A 327 -19.62 4.71 18.64
CA GLU A 327 -20.77 4.01 18.09
C GLU A 327 -21.00 4.49 16.67
N HIS A 328 -20.74 3.63 15.67
CA HIS A 328 -21.03 3.94 14.26
C HIS A 328 -22.52 3.79 13.96
N LEU A 329 -23.08 4.74 13.22
CA LEU A 329 -24.48 4.75 12.75
C LEU A 329 -24.58 4.36 11.27
N VAL A 330 -23.45 4.08 10.65
CA VAL A 330 -23.27 3.64 9.27
C VAL A 330 -22.34 2.44 9.25
N LYS A 331 -22.28 1.74 8.13
CA LYS A 331 -21.37 0.62 7.88
C LYS A 331 -20.65 0.80 6.55
N LEU A 332 -19.62 0.02 6.30
CA LEU A 332 -18.89 -0.02 5.03
C LEU A 332 -19.87 -0.23 3.86
N ASN A 333 -19.65 0.48 2.75
CA ASN A 333 -20.46 0.54 1.54
C ASN A 333 -21.80 1.31 1.68
N ASP A 334 -22.15 1.85 2.84
CA ASP A 334 -23.34 2.69 2.95
C ASP A 334 -23.16 4.00 2.15
N LYS A 335 -24.23 4.43 1.47
CA LYS A 335 -24.33 5.76 0.90
C LYS A 335 -24.73 6.75 1.97
N VAL A 336 -24.10 7.90 1.99
CA VAL A 336 -24.37 8.96 2.95
C VAL A 336 -24.58 10.29 2.26
N GLU A 337 -25.44 11.11 2.86
CA GLU A 337 -25.69 12.48 2.42
C GLU A 337 -24.93 13.48 3.28
N ALA A 338 -24.63 14.66 2.73
CA ALA A 338 -24.08 15.76 3.50
C ALA A 338 -25.00 16.12 4.69
N GLY A 339 -24.42 16.25 5.88
CA GLY A 339 -25.16 16.49 7.14
C GLY A 339 -25.67 15.23 7.84
N GLN A 340 -25.65 14.05 7.21
CA GLN A 340 -26.06 12.79 7.83
C GLN A 340 -25.16 12.46 9.03
N LYS A 341 -25.78 12.08 10.16
CA LYS A 341 -25.03 11.60 11.34
C LYS A 341 -24.46 10.20 11.04
N VAL A 342 -23.17 10.03 11.28
CA VAL A 342 -22.43 8.80 10.94
C VAL A 342 -21.81 8.12 12.16
N ALA A 343 -21.55 8.85 13.24
CA ALA A 343 -21.06 8.26 14.49
C ALA A 343 -21.44 9.12 15.70
N ILE A 344 -21.41 8.48 16.88
CA ILE A 344 -21.55 9.10 18.19
C ILE A 344 -20.37 8.66 19.04
N GLN A 345 -19.87 9.54 19.90
CA GLN A 345 -18.85 9.19 20.88
C GLN A 345 -19.35 9.43 22.29
N ARG A 346 -19.09 8.45 23.18
CA ARG A 346 -19.53 8.47 24.56
C ARG A 346 -18.32 8.39 25.51
N ASP A 347 -18.39 9.08 26.61
CA ASP A 347 -17.42 8.97 27.70
C ASP A 347 -17.59 7.67 28.50
N SER A 348 -16.77 7.51 29.54
CA SER A 348 -16.80 6.33 30.43
C SER A 348 -18.08 6.24 31.28
N PHE A 349 -18.89 7.29 31.35
CA PHE A 349 -20.19 7.29 32.03
C PHE A 349 -21.35 6.95 31.08
N GLY A 350 -21.06 6.84 29.75
CA GLY A 350 -22.04 6.59 28.72
C GLY A 350 -22.72 7.87 28.20
N GLU A 351 -22.28 9.05 28.64
CA GLU A 351 -22.79 10.32 28.15
C GLU A 351 -22.25 10.66 26.77
N VAL A 352 -23.08 11.22 25.91
CA VAL A 352 -22.66 11.66 24.55
C VAL A 352 -21.77 12.88 24.65
N VAL A 353 -20.50 12.75 24.26
CA VAL A 353 -19.52 13.83 24.26
C VAL A 353 -19.28 14.42 22.89
N ALA A 354 -19.59 13.68 21.80
CA ALA A 354 -19.54 14.19 20.44
C ALA A 354 -20.50 13.45 19.50
N GLU A 355 -20.97 14.14 18.49
CA GLU A 355 -21.73 13.60 17.35
C GLU A 355 -21.02 14.00 16.05
N TYR A 356 -20.87 13.04 15.14
CA TYR A 356 -20.15 13.22 13.89
C TYR A 356 -21.09 13.15 12.70
N ARG A 357 -20.96 14.12 11.79
CA ARG A 357 -21.77 14.20 10.58
C ARG A 357 -20.89 14.22 9.34
N SER A 358 -21.38 13.62 8.27
CA SER A 358 -20.74 13.74 6.96
C SER A 358 -20.73 15.18 6.47
N GLY A 359 -19.58 15.65 6.00
CA GLY A 359 -19.46 16.94 5.31
C GLY A 359 -19.81 16.86 3.83
N VAL A 360 -19.93 15.67 3.27
CA VAL A 360 -20.11 15.39 1.83
C VAL A 360 -21.13 14.28 1.61
N ALA A 361 -21.70 14.21 0.41
CA ALA A 361 -22.41 13.03 -0.05
C ALA A 361 -21.41 12.07 -0.71
N GLY A 362 -21.51 10.76 -0.42
CA GLY A 362 -20.57 9.77 -0.95
C GLY A 362 -20.85 8.36 -0.43
N GLU A 363 -19.85 7.50 -0.47
CA GLU A 363 -19.94 6.14 0.04
C GLU A 363 -18.86 5.87 1.12
N ILE A 364 -19.25 5.15 2.18
CA ILE A 364 -18.33 4.77 3.24
C ILE A 364 -17.33 3.75 2.67
N THR A 365 -16.05 4.12 2.65
CA THR A 365 -14.96 3.25 2.17
C THR A 365 -14.08 2.72 3.30
N GLY A 366 -14.05 3.41 4.44
CA GLY A 366 -13.29 2.96 5.62
C GLY A 366 -13.98 3.33 6.92
N GLN A 367 -13.76 2.52 7.96
CA GLN A 367 -14.40 2.69 9.25
C GLN A 367 -13.49 2.15 10.36
N ARG A 368 -13.40 2.91 11.46
CA ARG A 368 -12.68 2.46 12.65
C ARG A 368 -13.35 1.21 13.23
N SER A 369 -12.60 0.13 13.37
CA SER A 369 -13.06 -1.12 13.98
C SER A 369 -12.74 -1.21 15.49
N ASP A 370 -11.76 -0.45 15.98
CA ASP A 370 -11.58 -0.26 17.41
C ASP A 370 -12.73 0.60 17.97
N ALA A 371 -13.50 0.05 18.90
CA ALA A 371 -14.67 0.74 19.47
C ALA A 371 -14.30 1.88 20.44
N ILE A 372 -13.03 2.29 20.48
CA ILE A 372 -12.53 3.40 21.30
C ILE A 372 -11.65 4.31 20.44
N SER A 373 -11.69 5.61 20.72
CA SER A 373 -10.89 6.59 19.96
C SER A 373 -10.47 7.76 20.84
N GLU A 374 -9.39 8.39 20.44
CA GLU A 374 -8.88 9.65 21.00
C GLU A 374 -8.97 10.76 19.95
N PRO A 375 -8.88 12.06 20.34
CA PRO A 375 -8.91 13.16 19.39
C PRO A 375 -7.85 13.02 18.28
N GLY A 376 -8.26 13.29 17.03
CA GLY A 376 -7.42 13.21 15.84
C GLY A 376 -7.47 11.84 15.12
N ASN A 377 -7.95 10.78 15.76
CA ASN A 377 -8.06 9.48 15.10
C ASN A 377 -9.18 9.47 14.05
N PRO A 378 -8.97 8.82 12.88
CA PRO A 378 -10.03 8.66 11.90
C PRO A 378 -11.13 7.72 12.43
N LEU A 379 -12.38 8.13 12.24
CA LEU A 379 -13.57 7.35 12.56
C LEU A 379 -14.17 6.72 11.31
N VAL A 380 -14.28 7.52 10.24
CA VAL A 380 -14.90 7.11 8.98
C VAL A 380 -14.17 7.78 7.82
N PHE A 381 -13.97 7.06 6.72
CA PHE A 381 -13.60 7.63 5.43
C PHE A 381 -14.77 7.53 4.46
N ILE A 382 -15.06 8.61 3.77
CA ILE A 382 -16.12 8.73 2.77
C ILE A 382 -15.48 8.99 1.42
N LEU A 383 -15.63 8.06 0.50
CA LEU A 383 -15.23 8.24 -0.89
C LEU A 383 -16.27 9.10 -1.59
N PHE A 384 -15.86 10.16 -2.28
CA PHE A 384 -16.76 11.08 -2.95
C PHE A 384 -16.13 11.69 -4.20
N ASN A 385 -16.93 12.41 -4.99
CA ASN A 385 -16.45 13.14 -6.15
C ASN A 385 -16.34 14.62 -5.85
N LYS A 386 -15.15 15.18 -6.01
CA LYS A 386 -14.87 16.60 -5.95
C LYS A 386 -14.74 17.13 -7.38
N ALA A 387 -15.30 18.31 -7.65
CA ALA A 387 -15.30 18.91 -8.99
C ALA A 387 -13.89 19.21 -9.54
N THR A 388 -12.95 19.48 -8.64
CA THR A 388 -11.51 19.56 -8.96
C THR A 388 -10.81 18.57 -8.03
N PRO A 389 -10.17 17.53 -8.54
CA PRO A 389 -9.43 16.57 -7.71
C PRO A 389 -8.39 17.31 -6.87
N ASP A 390 -8.25 16.92 -5.61
CA ASP A 390 -7.25 17.49 -4.72
C ASP A 390 -5.87 16.94 -5.13
N GLY A 391 -5.02 17.81 -5.67
CA GLY A 391 -3.66 17.46 -6.05
C GLY A 391 -2.70 17.29 -4.87
N ASP A 392 -3.14 17.50 -3.64
CA ASP A 392 -2.21 17.55 -2.49
C ASP A 392 -2.91 17.45 -1.10
N GLU A 393 -3.95 16.65 -0.95
CA GLU A 393 -4.45 16.35 0.39
C GLU A 393 -3.81 15.04 0.89
N THR A 394 -2.72 15.20 1.64
CA THR A 394 -2.14 14.13 2.46
C THR A 394 -3.21 13.62 3.43
N TYR A 395 -3.47 12.31 3.40
CA TYR A 395 -4.18 11.64 4.51
C TYR A 395 -3.44 11.98 5.81
N PRO A 396 -4.13 12.31 6.89
CA PRO A 396 -3.47 12.40 8.18
C PRO A 396 -2.83 11.04 8.50
N GLU A 397 -1.53 11.06 8.74
CA GLU A 397 -0.73 9.90 9.18
C GLU A 397 -1.22 9.33 10.51
#